data_3f317f06766f2ead382c55a3ae095d05
#
_entry.id   3f317f06766f2ead382c55a3ae095d05
#
_cell.length_a   1.000
_cell.length_b   1.000
_cell.length_c   1.000
_cell.angle_alpha   90.00
_cell.angle_beta   90.00
_cell.angle_gamma   90.00
#
_symmetry.space_group_name_H-M   'P 1'
#
loop_
_entity.id
_entity.type
_entity.pdbx_description
1 polymer ?
#
loop_
_entity_poly.entity_id
_entity_poly.type
_entity_poly.pdbx_seq_one_letter_code
_entity_poly.pdbx_strand_id
1 'polypeptide(L)'
;MDTPFIYDKHVTGRYFIGRRSECMILGNLLKAGEHVSIYEPPKTGKMSLVHQTLFNLRNDGHQFIVAFVDMLNVRTLSEFLIKFGTSVMKSVASTPEEYDAMVRDYLDGTHFVFDRVRFATYEELVSLNWNPDMNDVRKMLELPVRIAQVKGLPYFVVLKEFQNLMNADEYD
;
A
#
# COMPACT_ATOMS: atom_id res chain seq x y z
N MET A 1 5.63 -21.92 28.91
CA MET A 1 6.17 -20.55 29.05
C MET A 1 5.84 -19.80 27.80
N ASP A 2 4.93 -18.82 27.87
CA ASP A 2 4.68 -17.97 26.73
C ASP A 2 5.91 -17.10 26.49
N THR A 3 6.53 -17.27 25.32
CA THR A 3 7.67 -16.43 24.96
C THR A 3 7.16 -15.01 24.74
N PRO A 4 7.78 -13.99 25.38
CA PRO A 4 7.34 -12.60 25.24
C PRO A 4 7.62 -12.02 23.84
N PHE A 5 8.30 -12.79 22.99
CA PHE A 5 8.71 -12.36 21.66
C PHE A 5 7.83 -12.99 20.59
N ILE A 6 7.32 -12.14 19.71
CA ILE A 6 6.51 -12.52 18.54
C ILE A 6 7.40 -12.39 17.31
N TYR A 7 7.65 -13.49 16.59
CA TYR A 7 8.61 -13.54 15.46
C TYR A 7 7.95 -13.65 14.09
N ASP A 8 6.69 -14.05 14.04
CA ASP A 8 5.96 -14.42 12.82
C ASP A 8 5.08 -13.30 12.26
N LYS A 9 4.92 -12.21 13.01
CA LYS A 9 4.10 -11.06 12.59
C LYS A 9 4.65 -9.74 13.12
N HIS A 10 4.20 -8.63 12.52
CA HIS A 10 4.53 -7.31 13.03
C HIS A 10 3.82 -7.05 14.37
N VAL A 11 4.48 -6.31 15.23
CA VAL A 11 3.99 -6.00 16.59
C VAL A 11 3.79 -4.50 16.77
N THR A 12 2.79 -4.15 17.59
CA THR A 12 2.47 -2.78 17.98
C THR A 12 2.08 -2.70 19.46
N GLY A 13 1.99 -1.49 19.99
CA GLY A 13 1.57 -1.24 21.37
C GLY A 13 2.52 -1.86 22.40
N ARG A 14 1.99 -2.61 23.36
CA ARG A 14 2.77 -3.19 24.48
C ARG A 14 3.84 -4.20 24.06
N TYR A 15 3.71 -4.78 22.88
CA TYR A 15 4.67 -5.75 22.36
C TYR A 15 5.79 -5.11 21.54
N PHE A 16 5.66 -3.81 21.21
CA PHE A 16 6.69 -3.06 20.51
C PHE A 16 7.64 -2.42 21.52
N ILE A 17 8.84 -2.98 21.65
CA ILE A 17 9.84 -2.56 22.64
C ILE A 17 10.98 -1.81 21.94
N GLY A 18 11.31 -0.63 22.45
CA GLY A 18 12.39 0.20 21.92
C GLY A 18 11.98 1.02 20.69
N ARG A 19 12.96 1.53 19.96
CA ARG A 19 12.81 2.27 18.69
C ARG A 19 11.88 3.49 18.76
N ARG A 20 11.70 4.10 19.95
CA ARG A 20 10.82 5.27 20.12
C ARG A 20 11.31 6.47 19.33
N SER A 21 12.62 6.69 19.29
CA SER A 21 13.23 7.77 18.52
C SER A 21 12.96 7.62 17.02
N GLU A 22 13.08 6.40 16.50
CA GLU A 22 12.84 6.10 15.10
C GLU A 22 11.37 6.27 14.73
N CYS A 23 10.43 5.84 15.59
CA CYS A 23 9.01 6.12 15.42
C CYS A 23 8.72 7.62 15.38
N MET A 24 9.35 8.41 16.25
CA MET A 24 9.18 9.85 16.30
C MET A 24 9.73 10.52 15.03
N ILE A 25 10.92 10.12 14.59
CA ILE A 25 11.54 10.64 13.36
C ILE A 25 10.66 10.31 12.15
N LEU A 26 10.27 9.04 11.98
CA LEU A 26 9.40 8.61 10.89
C LEU A 26 8.06 9.35 10.91
N GLY A 27 7.44 9.48 12.09
CA GLY A 27 6.18 10.20 12.24
C GLY A 27 6.29 11.67 11.85
N ASN A 28 7.39 12.35 12.17
CA ASN A 28 7.63 13.73 11.79
C ASN A 28 7.82 13.88 10.28
N LEU A 29 8.57 12.97 9.65
CA LEU A 29 8.75 12.95 8.19
C LEU A 29 7.42 12.72 7.47
N LEU A 30 6.61 11.77 7.91
CA LEU A 30 5.28 11.53 7.35
C LEU A 30 4.34 12.74 7.49
N LYS A 31 4.36 13.43 8.62
CA LYS A 31 3.60 14.68 8.82
C LYS A 31 4.06 15.81 7.91
N ALA A 32 5.34 15.84 7.59
CA ALA A 32 5.91 16.80 6.64
C ALA A 32 5.62 16.46 5.17
N GLY A 33 5.02 15.29 4.88
CA GLY A 33 4.76 14.83 3.52
C GLY A 33 6.00 14.26 2.81
N GLU A 34 7.02 13.88 3.57
CA GLU A 34 8.26 13.36 3.00
C GLU A 34 8.13 11.90 2.56
N HIS A 35 8.82 11.57 1.47
CA HIS A 35 9.01 10.19 1.03
C HIS A 35 10.17 9.56 1.79
N VAL A 36 9.92 8.39 2.39
CA VAL A 36 10.89 7.74 3.28
C VAL A 36 11.20 6.33 2.79
N SER A 37 12.49 6.01 2.67
CA SER A 37 12.96 4.64 2.46
C SER A 37 13.57 4.10 3.76
N ILE A 38 13.12 2.93 4.20
CA ILE A 38 13.66 2.25 5.38
C ILE A 38 14.50 1.07 4.91
N TYR A 39 15.81 1.19 5.07
CA TYR A 39 16.76 0.17 4.68
C TYR A 39 17.39 -0.48 5.91
N GLU A 40 17.05 -1.74 6.14
CA GLU A 40 17.56 -2.55 7.25
C GLU A 40 17.64 -4.02 6.83
N PRO A 41 18.44 -4.85 7.49
CA PRO A 41 18.46 -6.29 7.27
C PRO A 41 17.08 -6.94 7.41
N PRO A 42 16.86 -8.11 6.81
CA PRO A 42 15.63 -8.87 7.03
C PRO A 42 15.36 -9.15 8.51
N LYS A 43 14.09 -9.20 8.90
CA LYS A 43 13.63 -9.54 10.26
C LYS A 43 14.04 -8.56 11.38
N THR A 44 14.49 -7.36 11.04
CA THR A 44 14.80 -6.31 12.04
C THR A 44 13.57 -5.56 12.56
N GLY A 45 12.37 -5.91 12.08
CA GLY A 45 11.13 -5.28 12.55
C GLY A 45 10.76 -3.98 11.81
N LYS A 46 11.24 -3.77 10.57
CA LYS A 46 10.87 -2.62 9.73
C LYS A 46 9.35 -2.36 9.68
N MET A 47 8.58 -3.41 9.40
CA MET A 47 7.12 -3.28 9.33
C MET A 47 6.50 -2.99 10.69
N SER A 48 7.05 -3.54 11.78
CA SER A 48 6.60 -3.18 13.13
C SER A 48 6.84 -1.71 13.44
N LEU A 49 7.98 -1.15 13.01
CA LEU A 49 8.27 0.29 13.11
C LEU A 49 7.23 1.13 12.37
N VAL A 50 6.94 0.78 11.12
CA VAL A 50 5.93 1.49 10.32
C VAL A 50 4.54 1.42 10.97
N HIS A 51 4.08 0.22 11.33
CA HIS A 51 2.78 0.04 11.98
C HIS A 51 2.68 0.78 13.32
N GLN A 52 3.74 0.73 14.15
CA GLN A 52 3.77 1.46 15.42
C GLN A 52 3.74 2.98 15.21
N THR A 53 4.47 3.49 14.22
CA THR A 53 4.46 4.92 13.88
C THR A 53 3.06 5.37 13.45
N LEU A 54 2.43 4.64 12.54
CA LEU A 54 1.06 4.95 12.09
C LEU A 54 0.05 4.84 13.23
N PHE A 55 0.20 3.86 14.12
CA PHE A 55 -0.61 3.73 15.33
C PHE A 55 -0.45 4.95 16.25
N ASN A 56 0.78 5.39 16.50
CA ASN A 56 1.05 6.59 17.30
C ASN A 56 0.41 7.84 16.69
N LEU A 57 0.57 8.04 15.37
CA LEU A 57 -0.04 9.17 14.67
C LEU A 57 -1.57 9.19 14.83
N ARG A 58 -2.24 8.04 14.74
CA ARG A 58 -3.69 7.94 14.97
C ARG A 58 -4.06 8.26 16.40
N ASN A 59 -3.29 7.77 17.37
CA ASN A 59 -3.52 8.08 18.80
C ASN A 59 -3.31 9.57 19.10
N ASP A 60 -2.42 10.24 18.38
CA ASP A 60 -2.19 11.69 18.45
C ASP A 60 -3.27 12.51 17.72
N GLY A 61 -4.31 11.84 17.19
CA GLY A 61 -5.47 12.49 16.53
C GLY A 61 -5.28 12.77 15.05
N HIS A 62 -4.21 12.32 14.42
CA HIS A 62 -4.01 12.49 12.98
C HIS A 62 -4.89 11.52 12.19
N GLN A 63 -5.68 12.06 11.28
CA GLN A 63 -6.49 11.28 10.33
C GLN A 63 -5.74 11.15 9.01
N PHE A 64 -5.71 9.94 8.46
CA PHE A 64 -5.08 9.63 7.18
C PHE A 64 -5.58 8.29 6.64
N ILE A 65 -5.41 8.09 5.36
CA ILE A 65 -5.62 6.81 4.68
C ILE A 65 -4.27 6.12 4.50
N VAL A 66 -4.23 4.81 4.58
CA VAL A 66 -3.01 4.03 4.32
C VAL A 66 -3.32 2.80 3.50
N ALA A 67 -2.53 2.56 2.45
CA ALA A 67 -2.50 1.30 1.71
C ALA A 67 -1.15 0.62 1.90
N PHE A 68 -1.17 -0.69 2.14
CA PHE A 68 0.02 -1.53 2.19
C PHE A 68 0.08 -2.37 0.92
N VAL A 69 1.10 -2.17 0.11
CA VAL A 69 1.34 -2.92 -1.13
C VAL A 69 2.49 -3.88 -0.90
N ASP A 70 2.21 -5.17 -0.98
CA ASP A 70 3.23 -6.21 -0.84
C ASP A 70 3.79 -6.57 -2.22
N MET A 71 5.06 -6.20 -2.44
CA MET A 71 5.76 -6.43 -3.70
C MET A 71 6.37 -7.83 -3.80
N LEU A 72 6.13 -8.70 -2.81
CA LEU A 72 6.60 -10.08 -2.88
C LEU A 72 6.01 -10.76 -4.12
N ASN A 73 6.88 -11.41 -4.88
CA ASN A 73 6.53 -12.11 -6.13
C ASN A 73 6.01 -11.23 -7.28
N VAL A 74 6.16 -9.91 -7.20
CA VAL A 74 5.92 -9.03 -8.35
C VAL A 74 7.08 -9.18 -9.34
N ARG A 75 6.76 -9.50 -10.60
CA ARG A 75 7.74 -9.73 -11.67
C ARG A 75 7.52 -8.85 -12.89
N THR A 76 6.30 -8.34 -13.08
CA THR A 76 5.94 -7.53 -14.23
C THR A 76 5.29 -6.21 -13.79
N LEU A 77 5.31 -5.22 -14.69
CA LEU A 77 4.62 -3.95 -14.47
C LEU A 77 3.11 -4.16 -14.28
N SER A 78 2.51 -5.06 -15.06
CA SER A 78 1.08 -5.38 -14.93
C SER A 78 0.73 -5.92 -13.54
N GLU A 79 1.51 -6.87 -13.03
CA GLU A 79 1.32 -7.41 -11.68
C GLU A 79 1.47 -6.33 -10.59
N PHE A 80 2.46 -5.43 -10.78
CA PHE A 80 2.61 -4.29 -9.89
C PHE A 80 1.37 -3.41 -9.87
N LEU A 81 0.89 -2.98 -11.02
CA LEU A 81 -0.26 -2.08 -11.14
C LEU A 81 -1.53 -2.72 -10.58
N ILE A 82 -1.76 -4.02 -10.81
CA ILE A 82 -2.90 -4.76 -10.27
C ILE A 82 -2.83 -4.82 -8.74
N LYS A 83 -1.69 -5.18 -8.16
CA LYS A 83 -1.50 -5.22 -6.69
C LYS A 83 -1.61 -3.84 -6.06
N PHE A 84 -1.01 -2.84 -6.69
CA PHE A 84 -1.06 -1.45 -6.25
C PHE A 84 -2.51 -0.95 -6.22
N GLY A 85 -3.22 -1.04 -7.35
CA GLY A 85 -4.60 -0.61 -7.46
C GLY A 85 -5.52 -1.34 -6.49
N THR A 86 -5.38 -2.68 -6.38
CA THR A 86 -6.12 -3.50 -5.43
C THR A 86 -5.92 -3.01 -3.99
N SER A 87 -4.68 -2.78 -3.58
CA SER A 87 -4.37 -2.33 -2.21
C SER A 87 -4.91 -0.92 -1.94
N VAL A 88 -4.78 -0.03 -2.91
CA VAL A 88 -5.27 1.35 -2.81
C VAL A 88 -6.80 1.38 -2.71
N MET A 89 -7.50 0.65 -3.56
CA MET A 89 -8.97 0.60 -3.53
C MET A 89 -9.50 -0.03 -2.24
N LYS A 90 -8.91 -1.14 -1.77
CA LYS A 90 -9.28 -1.80 -0.51
C LYS A 90 -9.08 -0.92 0.73
N SER A 91 -8.25 0.12 0.65
CA SER A 91 -8.05 1.04 1.78
C SER A 91 -9.22 1.99 2.02
N VAL A 92 -10.12 2.16 1.05
CA VAL A 92 -11.20 3.17 1.08
C VAL A 92 -12.58 2.65 0.71
N ALA A 93 -12.66 1.42 0.21
CA ALA A 93 -13.90 0.76 -0.19
C ALA A 93 -13.92 -0.68 0.32
N SER A 94 -15.10 -1.28 0.39
CA SER A 94 -15.30 -2.62 0.96
C SER A 94 -16.23 -3.50 0.15
N THR A 95 -17.03 -2.92 -0.76
CA THR A 95 -18.02 -3.66 -1.54
C THR A 95 -17.68 -3.73 -3.02
N PRO A 96 -18.14 -4.78 -3.73
CA PRO A 96 -17.93 -4.89 -5.18
C PRO A 96 -18.48 -3.69 -5.97
N GLU A 97 -19.60 -3.13 -5.53
CA GLU A 97 -20.24 -1.98 -6.15
C GLU A 97 -19.39 -0.71 -6.02
N GLU A 98 -18.78 -0.50 -4.83
CA GLU A 98 -17.83 0.60 -4.61
C GLU A 98 -16.57 0.45 -5.47
N TYR A 99 -16.03 -0.76 -5.58
CA TYR A 99 -14.86 -1.02 -6.42
C TYR A 99 -15.14 -0.77 -7.90
N ASP A 100 -16.27 -1.23 -8.40
CA ASP A 100 -16.69 -0.99 -9.78
C ASP A 100 -16.89 0.51 -10.05
N ALA A 101 -17.50 1.25 -9.12
CA ALA A 101 -17.61 2.70 -9.19
C ALA A 101 -16.23 3.38 -9.23
N MET A 102 -15.29 2.95 -8.38
CA MET A 102 -13.94 3.51 -8.36
C MET A 102 -13.20 3.30 -9.68
N VAL A 103 -13.32 2.13 -10.29
CA VAL A 103 -12.71 1.86 -11.61
C VAL A 103 -13.30 2.80 -12.66
N ARG A 104 -14.62 2.95 -12.71
CA ARG A 104 -15.27 3.89 -13.63
C ARG A 104 -14.86 5.35 -13.41
N ASP A 105 -14.80 5.78 -12.14
CA ASP A 105 -14.62 7.21 -11.83
C ASP A 105 -13.15 7.63 -11.89
N TYR A 106 -12.23 6.74 -11.48
CA TYR A 106 -10.82 7.07 -11.39
C TYR A 106 -9.97 6.51 -12.53
N LEU A 107 -10.36 5.39 -13.13
CA LEU A 107 -9.61 4.69 -14.17
C LEU A 107 -10.31 4.73 -15.53
N ASP A 108 -11.27 5.64 -15.73
CA ASP A 108 -11.91 5.86 -17.02
C ASP A 108 -10.88 6.12 -18.13
N GLY A 109 -11.09 5.50 -19.30
CA GLY A 109 -10.16 5.59 -20.42
C GLY A 109 -8.82 4.87 -20.23
N THR A 110 -8.75 3.93 -19.28
CA THR A 110 -7.64 2.97 -19.12
C THR A 110 -8.09 1.57 -19.54
N HIS A 111 -7.13 0.64 -19.58
CA HIS A 111 -7.41 -0.77 -19.85
C HIS A 111 -7.76 -1.57 -18.58
N PHE A 112 -7.84 -0.92 -17.42
CA PHE A 112 -8.26 -1.57 -16.17
C PHE A 112 -9.77 -1.77 -16.13
N VAL A 113 -10.16 -2.98 -15.73
CA VAL A 113 -11.56 -3.34 -15.48
C VAL A 113 -11.70 -3.94 -14.09
N PHE A 114 -12.85 -3.71 -13.44
CA PHE A 114 -13.17 -4.41 -12.21
C PHE A 114 -13.48 -5.87 -12.52
N ASP A 115 -12.74 -6.78 -11.91
CA ASP A 115 -12.84 -8.22 -12.16
C ASP A 115 -13.47 -8.93 -10.94
N ARG A 116 -14.76 -9.17 -11.02
CA ARG A 116 -15.51 -9.87 -9.95
C ARG A 116 -15.03 -11.30 -9.72
N VAL A 117 -14.57 -11.98 -10.76
CA VAL A 117 -14.09 -13.36 -10.66
C VAL A 117 -12.74 -13.41 -9.95
N ARG A 118 -11.81 -12.54 -10.34
CA ARG A 118 -10.52 -12.41 -9.66
C ARG A 118 -10.68 -11.95 -8.22
N PHE A 119 -11.59 -11.03 -7.95
CA PHE A 119 -11.90 -10.61 -6.60
C PHE A 119 -12.34 -11.78 -5.73
N ALA A 120 -13.27 -12.62 -6.22
CA ALA A 120 -13.77 -13.77 -5.47
C ALA A 120 -12.72 -14.88 -5.28
N THR A 121 -11.77 -15.02 -6.21
CA THR A 121 -10.82 -16.15 -6.24
C THR A 121 -9.43 -15.77 -5.67
N TYR A 122 -8.95 -14.57 -5.99
CA TYR A 122 -7.58 -14.15 -5.69
C TYR A 122 -7.51 -12.85 -4.88
N GLU A 123 -8.67 -12.29 -4.53
CA GLU A 123 -8.79 -10.99 -3.87
C GLU A 123 -8.17 -9.81 -4.68
N GLU A 124 -7.94 -9.98 -5.97
CA GLU A 124 -7.51 -8.95 -6.89
C GLU A 124 -8.73 -8.22 -7.46
N LEU A 125 -8.74 -6.88 -7.36
CA LEU A 125 -9.92 -6.08 -7.74
C LEU A 125 -9.95 -5.72 -9.20
N VAL A 126 -8.79 -5.54 -9.81
CA VAL A 126 -8.66 -5.10 -11.19
C VAL A 126 -7.89 -6.10 -12.01
N SER A 127 -8.23 -6.18 -13.29
CA SER A 127 -7.46 -6.90 -14.29
C SER A 127 -7.11 -5.97 -15.46
N LEU A 128 -6.09 -6.36 -16.20
CA LEU A 128 -5.67 -5.76 -17.46
C LEU A 128 -5.88 -6.77 -18.58
N ASN A 129 -6.57 -6.34 -19.64
CA ASN A 129 -6.75 -7.19 -20.82
C ASN A 129 -5.60 -7.10 -21.83
N TRP A 130 -4.72 -6.09 -21.66
CA TRP A 130 -3.60 -5.75 -22.55
C TRP A 130 -2.40 -5.32 -21.73
N ASN A 131 -1.22 -5.24 -22.38
CA ASN A 131 -0.06 -4.65 -21.73
C ASN A 131 -0.35 -3.17 -21.39
N PRO A 132 0.00 -2.71 -20.17
CA PRO A 132 -0.30 -1.36 -19.74
C PRO A 132 0.44 -0.32 -20.59
N ASP A 133 -0.26 0.71 -21.00
CA ASP A 133 0.34 1.88 -21.62
C ASP A 133 0.70 2.96 -20.55
N MET A 134 1.31 4.05 -21.01
CA MET A 134 1.70 5.15 -20.12
C MET A 134 0.51 5.84 -19.45
N ASN A 135 -0.69 5.81 -20.06
CA ASN A 135 -1.90 6.35 -19.47
C ASN A 135 -2.40 5.46 -18.32
N ASP A 136 -2.34 4.12 -18.52
CA ASP A 136 -2.67 3.15 -17.47
C ASP A 136 -1.76 3.33 -16.25
N VAL A 137 -0.44 3.40 -16.49
CA VAL A 137 0.56 3.60 -15.42
C VAL A 137 0.30 4.89 -14.67
N ARG A 138 0.15 6.00 -15.40
CA ARG A 138 -0.07 7.32 -14.79
C ARG A 138 -1.33 7.36 -13.94
N LYS A 139 -2.48 6.97 -14.51
CA LYS A 139 -3.76 7.02 -13.80
C LYS A 139 -3.79 6.12 -12.58
N MET A 140 -3.16 4.93 -12.68
CA MET A 140 -3.06 4.02 -11.55
C MET A 140 -2.18 4.60 -10.43
N LEU A 141 -1.02 5.18 -10.75
CA LEU A 141 -0.14 5.77 -9.75
C LEU A 141 -0.68 7.08 -9.15
N GLU A 142 -1.50 7.82 -9.89
CA GLU A 142 -2.19 9.01 -9.40
C GLU A 142 -3.40 8.69 -8.51
N LEU A 143 -3.87 7.43 -8.47
CA LEU A 143 -5.07 7.02 -7.74
C LEU A 143 -5.06 7.44 -6.26
N PRO A 144 -3.99 7.23 -5.47
CA PRO A 144 -3.93 7.68 -4.08
C PRO A 144 -4.10 9.20 -3.92
N VAL A 145 -3.50 9.98 -4.84
CA VAL A 145 -3.58 11.45 -4.82
C VAL A 145 -5.01 11.91 -5.07
N ARG A 146 -5.67 11.32 -6.06
CA ARG A 146 -7.07 11.64 -6.39
C ARG A 146 -8.02 11.27 -5.25
N ILE A 147 -7.81 10.11 -4.63
CA ILE A 147 -8.58 9.70 -3.44
C ILE A 147 -8.33 10.66 -2.27
N ALA A 148 -7.08 11.04 -2.01
CA ALA A 148 -6.72 11.99 -0.98
C ALA A 148 -7.44 13.34 -1.14
N GLN A 149 -7.48 13.85 -2.38
CA GLN A 149 -8.19 15.09 -2.72
C GLN A 149 -9.70 14.99 -2.45
N VAL A 150 -10.34 13.92 -2.88
CA VAL A 150 -11.79 13.69 -2.68
C VAL A 150 -12.13 13.51 -1.20
N LYS A 151 -11.30 12.78 -0.46
CA LYS A 151 -11.52 12.50 0.98
C LYS A 151 -11.06 13.64 1.89
N GLY A 152 -10.25 14.57 1.40
CA GLY A 152 -9.65 15.65 2.20
C GLY A 152 -8.68 15.15 3.28
N LEU A 153 -8.05 13.99 3.06
CA LEU A 153 -7.16 13.34 4.01
C LEU A 153 -5.81 13.02 3.37
N PRO A 154 -4.70 13.12 4.12
CA PRO A 154 -3.40 12.59 3.67
C PRO A 154 -3.50 11.11 3.35
N TYR A 155 -2.76 10.68 2.33
CA TYR A 155 -2.72 9.29 1.89
C TYR A 155 -1.29 8.76 1.92
N PHE A 156 -1.06 7.69 2.66
CA PHE A 156 0.24 7.02 2.74
C PHE A 156 0.18 5.70 1.96
N VAL A 157 1.15 5.49 1.08
CA VAL A 157 1.37 4.21 0.42
C VAL A 157 2.63 3.59 0.99
N VAL A 158 2.50 2.40 1.56
CA VAL A 158 3.61 1.63 2.13
C VAL A 158 3.94 0.47 1.19
N LEU A 159 5.08 0.57 0.52
CA LEU A 159 5.57 -0.49 -0.37
C LEU A 159 6.49 -1.43 0.42
N LYS A 160 6.09 -2.69 0.54
CA LYS A 160 6.90 -3.75 1.18
C LYS A 160 7.68 -4.51 0.11
N GLU A 161 8.90 -4.92 0.45
CA GLU A 161 9.77 -5.70 -0.45
C GLU A 161 10.00 -5.00 -1.80
N PHE A 162 10.15 -3.67 -1.75
CA PHE A 162 10.28 -2.81 -2.93
C PHE A 162 11.45 -3.18 -3.85
N GLN A 163 12.50 -3.81 -3.31
CA GLN A 163 13.63 -4.30 -4.10
C GLN A 163 13.21 -5.32 -5.18
N ASN A 164 12.07 -6.00 -5.02
CA ASN A 164 11.59 -6.95 -6.02
C ASN A 164 11.14 -6.25 -7.31
N LEU A 165 10.70 -5.00 -7.23
CA LEU A 165 10.35 -4.22 -8.42
C LEU A 165 11.57 -3.91 -9.29
N MET A 166 12.77 -3.79 -8.68
CA MET A 166 14.01 -3.54 -9.42
C MET A 166 14.51 -4.77 -10.19
N ASN A 167 13.95 -5.94 -9.88
CA ASN A 167 14.24 -7.20 -10.57
C ASN A 167 13.11 -7.59 -11.55
N ALA A 168 12.06 -6.76 -11.67
CA ALA A 168 11.04 -6.96 -12.66
C ALA A 168 11.67 -6.69 -14.04
N ASP A 169 11.72 -7.70 -14.88
CA ASP A 169 12.26 -7.57 -16.23
C ASP A 169 11.45 -6.49 -16.98
N GLU A 170 12.17 -5.53 -17.54
CA GLU A 170 11.58 -4.45 -18.36
C GLU A 170 11.04 -4.95 -19.71
N TYR A 171 11.00 -6.25 -19.92
CA TYR A 171 10.73 -6.85 -21.22
C TYR A 171 9.58 -7.86 -21.13
N ASP A 172 8.40 -7.38 -21.46
CA ASP A 172 7.45 -8.06 -22.35
C ASP A 172 6.54 -7.03 -23.03
#